data_a79e8234278c99c451730767fe32d3e2
#
_entry.id   a79e8234278c99c451730767fe32d3e2
#
_cell.length_a   1.000
_cell.length_b   1.000
_cell.length_c   1.000
_cell.angle_alpha   90.00
_cell.angle_beta   90.00
_cell.angle_gamma   90.00
#
_symmetry.space_group_name_H-M   'P 1'
#
loop_
_entity.id
_entity.type
_entity.pdbx_description
1 polymer ?
#
loop_
_entity_poly.entity_id
_entity_poly.type
_entity_poly.pdbx_seq_one_letter_code
_entity_poly.pdbx_strand_id
1 'polypeptide(L)'
;MGNIRPRPYKTSELKTRITHLAQTSVYQLKIQPPTGLFSLLRETGRDLDYNRAGENIELLCDSAVLPGSSFATHEPTNDYAGVTERMAYRRMYDGTLDLSFMVDRNYNVIEMLDGWLDFISGVGITGSRQSYKSRHVNYRMTYPEQYRTELYLTKFEKDVSYPDEFSNTVARSTPERPKQLLYTFVGAFPSSVTSTPVSYGPSDVLRGNVSFS
;
A
#
# COMPACT_ATOMS: atom_id res chain seq x y z
N MET A 1 -33.07 -5.88 29.17
CA MET A 1 -31.64 -5.99 28.78
C MET A 1 -30.89 -6.60 29.95
N GLY A 2 -30.41 -7.83 29.82
CA GLY A 2 -29.70 -8.51 30.90
C GLY A 2 -28.33 -7.85 31.12
N ASN A 3 -28.02 -7.55 32.36
CA ASN A 3 -26.78 -6.95 32.80
C ASN A 3 -25.65 -7.98 32.63
N ILE A 4 -25.05 -8.04 31.41
CA ILE A 4 -23.94 -8.94 31.13
C ILE A 4 -22.70 -8.35 31.81
N ARG A 5 -22.44 -8.78 33.05
CA ARG A 5 -21.17 -8.47 33.69
C ARG A 5 -20.06 -9.27 33.00
N PRO A 6 -19.01 -8.64 32.51
CA PRO A 6 -17.89 -9.36 31.92
C PRO A 6 -17.24 -10.23 32.99
N ARG A 7 -17.16 -11.55 32.75
CA ARG A 7 -16.43 -12.45 33.64
C ARG A 7 -14.95 -12.42 33.27
N PRO A 8 -14.02 -12.51 34.23
CA PRO A 8 -12.61 -12.65 33.92
C PRO A 8 -12.36 -13.98 33.18
N TYR A 9 -11.56 -13.92 32.12
CA TYR A 9 -11.15 -15.10 31.37
C TYR A 9 -10.21 -15.97 32.20
N LYS A 10 -10.35 -17.29 32.09
CA LYS A 10 -9.38 -18.23 32.64
C LYS A 10 -8.12 -18.22 31.78
N THR A 11 -6.96 -18.46 32.39
CA THR A 11 -5.66 -18.51 31.68
C THR A 11 -5.64 -19.52 30.52
N SER A 12 -6.38 -20.63 30.67
CA SER A 12 -6.53 -21.63 29.60
C SER A 12 -7.29 -21.11 28.38
N GLU A 13 -8.32 -20.27 28.59
CA GLU A 13 -9.09 -19.63 27.51
C GLU A 13 -8.26 -18.58 26.77
N LEU A 14 -7.41 -17.87 27.49
CA LEU A 14 -6.48 -16.89 26.91
C LEU A 14 -5.39 -17.54 26.05
N LYS A 15 -4.82 -18.65 26.50
CA LYS A 15 -3.79 -19.38 25.74
C LYS A 15 -4.28 -19.80 24.35
N THR A 16 -5.49 -20.32 24.27
CA THR A 16 -6.08 -20.74 22.97
C THR A 16 -6.28 -19.59 22.01
N ARG A 17 -6.59 -18.40 22.50
CA ARG A 17 -6.78 -17.21 21.67
C ARG A 17 -5.46 -16.59 21.22
N ILE A 18 -4.42 -16.66 22.05
CA ILE A 18 -3.08 -16.11 21.73
C ILE A 18 -2.40 -16.90 20.61
N THR A 19 -2.71 -18.17 20.43
CA THR A 19 -2.16 -18.99 19.35
C THR A 19 -2.68 -18.60 17.95
N HIS A 20 -3.76 -17.83 17.87
CA HIS A 20 -4.39 -17.39 16.61
C HIS A 20 -4.25 -15.88 16.39
N LEU A 21 -3.10 -15.31 16.74
CA LEU A 21 -2.83 -13.90 16.48
C LEU A 21 -2.35 -13.68 15.04
N ALA A 22 -2.84 -12.60 14.44
CA ALA A 22 -2.38 -12.17 13.13
C ALA A 22 -0.91 -11.74 13.19
N GLN A 23 -0.13 -12.17 12.19
CA GLN A 23 1.27 -11.83 12.08
C GLN A 23 1.46 -10.59 11.22
N THR A 24 2.48 -9.79 11.46
CA THR A 24 2.80 -8.61 10.64
C THR A 24 3.35 -8.98 9.26
N SER A 25 3.95 -10.15 9.14
CA SER A 25 4.45 -10.71 7.88
C SER A 25 3.28 -11.21 7.00
N VAL A 26 3.53 -11.39 5.75
CA VAL A 26 2.59 -11.92 4.74
C VAL A 26 1.53 -10.90 4.34
N TYR A 27 1.92 -10.05 3.41
CA TYR A 27 1.04 -9.13 2.71
C TYR A 27 1.43 -9.10 1.23
N GLN A 28 0.54 -8.66 0.40
CA GLN A 28 0.74 -8.45 -1.03
C GLN A 28 0.32 -7.05 -1.39
N LEU A 29 1.21 -6.35 -2.05
CA LEU A 29 0.94 -5.08 -2.70
C LEU A 29 0.72 -5.34 -4.18
N LYS A 30 -0.31 -4.73 -4.77
CA LYS A 30 -0.51 -4.71 -6.21
C LYS A 30 -0.63 -3.26 -6.68
N ILE A 31 0.24 -2.87 -7.59
CA ILE A 31 0.28 -1.56 -8.21
C ILE A 31 -0.16 -1.71 -9.66
N GLN A 32 -1.07 -0.87 -10.12
CA GLN A 32 -1.46 -0.80 -11.53
C GLN A 32 -1.02 0.55 -12.11
N PRO A 33 0.23 0.68 -12.57
CA PRO A 33 0.69 1.95 -13.10
C PRO A 33 -0.12 2.38 -14.33
N PRO A 34 -0.31 3.69 -14.56
CA PRO A 34 -1.07 4.18 -15.71
C PRO A 34 -0.39 3.79 -17.02
N THR A 35 -1.20 3.45 -18.03
CA THR A 35 -0.69 2.98 -19.34
C THR A 35 0.20 3.99 -20.04
N GLY A 36 -0.07 5.30 -19.86
CA GLY A 36 0.74 6.38 -20.40
C GLY A 36 2.17 6.44 -19.86
N LEU A 37 2.38 5.96 -18.63
CA LEU A 37 3.70 5.91 -18.01
C LEU A 37 4.66 5.00 -18.77
N PHE A 38 4.20 3.84 -19.22
CA PHE A 38 5.07 2.89 -19.92
C PHE A 38 5.47 3.39 -21.32
N SER A 39 4.58 4.09 -22.02
CA SER A 39 4.93 4.72 -23.28
C SER A 39 6.01 5.79 -23.07
N LEU A 40 5.90 6.60 -22.03
CA LEU A 40 6.92 7.57 -21.68
C LEU A 40 8.26 6.92 -21.33
N LEU A 41 8.26 5.90 -20.47
CA LEU A 41 9.47 5.19 -20.04
C LEU A 41 10.20 4.58 -21.26
N ARG A 42 9.45 3.98 -22.17
CA ARG A 42 10.00 3.43 -23.41
C ARG A 42 10.57 4.51 -24.32
N GLU A 43 9.90 5.64 -24.48
CA GLU A 43 10.40 6.79 -25.26
C GLU A 43 11.65 7.39 -24.65
N THR A 44 11.75 7.39 -23.32
CA THR A 44 12.91 7.92 -22.59
C THR A 44 14.09 6.95 -22.55
N GLY A 45 13.95 5.75 -23.11
CA GLY A 45 14.99 4.73 -23.15
C GLY A 45 15.12 3.90 -21.88
N ARG A 46 14.22 4.09 -20.95
CA ARG A 46 14.03 3.26 -19.76
C ARG A 46 13.10 2.11 -20.16
N ASP A 47 13.65 1.06 -20.77
CA ASP A 47 12.86 -0.07 -21.29
C ASP A 47 12.51 -1.02 -20.15
N LEU A 48 11.55 -0.62 -19.33
CA LEU A 48 10.99 -1.48 -18.30
C LEU A 48 10.05 -2.50 -18.95
N ASP A 49 10.43 -3.76 -18.95
CA ASP A 49 9.54 -4.84 -19.35
C ASP A 49 8.38 -4.92 -18.34
N TYR A 50 7.21 -4.41 -18.75
CA TYR A 50 6.02 -4.25 -17.89
C TYR A 50 5.64 -5.52 -17.14
N ASN A 51 5.68 -6.66 -17.81
CA ASN A 51 5.26 -7.93 -17.23
C ASN A 51 6.21 -8.43 -16.14
N ARG A 52 7.51 -8.11 -16.26
CA ARG A 52 8.51 -8.48 -15.26
C ARG A 52 8.75 -7.42 -14.20
N ALA A 53 8.75 -6.15 -14.60
CA ALA A 53 9.01 -5.06 -13.67
C ALA A 53 7.86 -4.87 -12.68
N GLY A 54 6.60 -4.95 -13.14
CA GLY A 54 5.43 -4.81 -12.27
C GLY A 54 5.39 -5.88 -11.17
N GLU A 55 5.51 -7.16 -11.54
CA GLU A 55 5.53 -8.26 -10.58
C GLU A 55 6.74 -8.18 -9.62
N ASN A 56 7.91 -7.83 -10.13
CA ASN A 56 9.11 -7.70 -9.29
C ASN A 56 8.99 -6.55 -8.31
N ILE A 57 8.43 -5.42 -8.72
CA ILE A 57 8.24 -4.25 -7.86
C ILE A 57 7.27 -4.58 -6.72
N GLU A 58 6.18 -5.27 -7.02
CA GLU A 58 5.22 -5.73 -6.01
C GLU A 58 5.86 -6.65 -4.96
N LEU A 59 6.73 -7.56 -5.40
CA LEU A 59 7.44 -8.49 -4.53
C LEU A 59 8.55 -7.84 -3.72
N LEU A 60 9.12 -6.73 -4.19
CA LEU A 60 10.21 -6.02 -3.53
C LEU A 60 9.73 -5.02 -2.46
N CYS A 61 8.42 -4.92 -2.22
CA CYS A 61 7.89 -4.10 -1.14
C CYS A 61 8.28 -4.70 0.22
N ASP A 62 9.16 -4.00 0.94
CA ASP A 62 9.68 -4.42 2.24
C ASP A 62 8.73 -4.07 3.39
N SER A 63 8.10 -2.90 3.33
CA SER A 63 7.12 -2.49 4.32
C SER A 63 6.00 -1.65 3.72
N ALA A 64 4.82 -1.83 4.28
CA ALA A 64 3.62 -1.07 3.96
C ALA A 64 2.85 -0.76 5.25
N VAL A 65 2.30 0.43 5.35
CA VAL A 65 1.48 0.84 6.49
C VAL A 65 0.00 0.63 6.15
N LEU A 66 -0.71 -0.10 7.01
CA LEU A 66 -2.16 -0.24 6.86
C LEU A 66 -2.85 1.10 7.17
N PRO A 67 -3.81 1.53 6.34
CA PRO A 67 -4.45 2.82 6.52
C PRO A 67 -5.29 2.86 7.79
N GLY A 68 -5.13 3.94 8.54
CA GLY A 68 -5.95 4.26 9.69
C GLY A 68 -7.22 5.01 9.30
N SER A 69 -8.13 5.14 10.24
CA SER A 69 -9.27 6.04 10.12
C SER A 69 -9.65 6.61 11.47
N SER A 70 -10.08 7.85 11.48
CA SER A 70 -10.53 8.56 12.67
C SER A 70 -11.87 9.23 12.42
N PHE A 71 -12.51 9.66 13.50
CA PHE A 71 -13.71 10.48 13.41
C PHE A 71 -13.42 11.91 13.87
N ALA A 72 -13.82 12.87 13.10
CA ALA A 72 -13.96 14.23 13.58
C ALA A 72 -15.18 14.28 14.49
N THR A 73 -15.00 14.83 15.70
CA THR A 73 -16.04 14.94 16.72
C THR A 73 -16.39 16.40 16.97
N HIS A 74 -17.64 16.66 17.21
CA HIS A 74 -18.14 17.96 17.66
C HIS A 74 -18.60 17.85 19.11
N GLU A 75 -18.20 18.83 19.90
CA GLU A 75 -18.66 18.99 21.29
C GLU A 75 -19.62 20.20 21.29
N PRO A 76 -20.91 20.04 21.59
CA PRO A 76 -21.80 21.15 21.77
C PRO A 76 -21.39 21.94 23.03
N THR A 77 -21.10 23.22 22.87
CA THR A 77 -20.57 24.09 23.94
C THR A 77 -21.66 24.74 24.81
N ASN A 78 -22.93 24.51 24.52
CA ASN A 78 -24.07 25.17 25.19
C ASN A 78 -24.92 24.18 26.02
N ASP A 79 -24.33 23.16 26.60
CA ASP A 79 -25.00 22.29 27.56
C ASP A 79 -25.15 23.00 28.90
N TYR A 80 -26.36 23.44 29.21
CA TYR A 80 -26.68 24.17 30.43
C TYR A 80 -26.59 23.32 31.72
N ALA A 81 -26.73 22.01 31.61
CA ALA A 81 -26.58 21.10 32.75
C ALA A 81 -26.46 19.65 32.21
N GLY A 82 -25.28 19.10 32.23
CA GLY A 82 -25.09 17.71 31.83
C GLY A 82 -23.62 17.35 31.59
N VAL A 83 -23.40 16.10 31.27
CA VAL A 83 -22.10 15.61 30.83
C VAL A 83 -21.90 16.03 29.39
N THR A 84 -20.80 16.68 29.08
CA THR A 84 -20.44 17.05 27.70
C THR A 84 -20.37 15.81 26.82
N GLU A 85 -21.23 15.73 25.82
CA GLU A 85 -21.28 14.63 24.87
C GLU A 85 -20.44 14.95 23.63
N ARG A 86 -19.73 13.97 23.12
CA ARG A 86 -19.00 14.06 21.86
C ARG A 86 -19.76 13.32 20.77
N MET A 87 -20.13 14.03 19.72
CA MET A 87 -20.83 13.47 18.55
C MET A 87 -19.89 13.37 17.36
N ALA A 88 -19.75 12.17 16.78
CA ALA A 88 -19.00 11.98 15.54
C ALA A 88 -19.83 12.47 14.35
N TYR A 89 -19.25 13.33 13.50
CA TYR A 89 -19.93 13.87 12.32
C TYR A 89 -19.26 13.55 11.00
N ARG A 90 -17.96 13.21 11.00
CA ARG A 90 -17.24 12.91 9.77
C ARG A 90 -16.17 11.85 10.02
N ARG A 91 -16.13 10.83 9.15
CA ARG A 91 -15.02 9.88 9.11
C ARG A 91 -13.88 10.44 8.25
N MET A 92 -12.69 10.45 8.79
CA MET A 92 -11.46 10.82 8.10
C MET A 92 -10.63 9.56 7.88
N TYR A 93 -10.08 9.43 6.69
CA TYR A 93 -9.14 8.38 6.32
C TYR A 93 -7.75 8.98 6.21
N ASP A 94 -6.74 8.18 6.46
CA ASP A 94 -5.37 8.58 6.17
C ASP A 94 -5.25 8.79 4.66
N GLY A 95 -4.81 9.99 4.28
CA GLY A 95 -4.68 10.39 2.88
C GLY A 95 -3.33 10.02 2.28
N THR A 96 -2.44 9.37 3.04
CA THR A 96 -1.11 8.99 2.59
C THR A 96 -0.85 7.52 2.88
N LEU A 97 -0.19 6.86 1.93
CA LEU A 97 0.30 5.50 2.04
C LEU A 97 1.81 5.50 1.86
N ASP A 98 2.54 5.20 2.94
CA ASP A 98 3.99 5.11 2.90
C ASP A 98 4.41 3.67 2.64
N LEU A 99 5.25 3.50 1.62
CA LEU A 99 5.78 2.22 1.18
C LEU A 99 7.31 2.28 1.15
N SER A 100 7.95 1.18 1.55
CA SER A 100 9.38 0.97 1.41
C SER A 100 9.65 -0.19 0.47
N PHE A 101 10.56 0.00 -0.47
CA PHE A 101 10.95 -0.99 -1.46
C PHE A 101 12.42 -1.32 -1.35
N MET A 102 12.75 -2.60 -1.49
CA MET A 102 14.11 -3.01 -1.80
C MET A 102 14.40 -2.70 -3.27
N VAL A 103 15.56 -2.16 -3.53
CA VAL A 103 15.96 -1.80 -4.90
C VAL A 103 16.69 -2.97 -5.53
N ASP A 104 16.23 -3.41 -6.68
CA ASP A 104 16.87 -4.45 -7.46
C ASP A 104 18.13 -3.94 -8.18
N ARG A 105 18.94 -4.86 -8.69
CA ARG A 105 20.18 -4.55 -9.41
C ARG A 105 19.97 -3.70 -10.66
N ASN A 106 18.80 -3.76 -11.25
CA ASN A 106 18.44 -3.05 -12.48
C ASN A 106 17.82 -1.69 -12.18
N TYR A 107 17.63 -1.32 -10.91
CA TYR A 107 17.01 -0.05 -10.47
C TYR A 107 15.59 0.17 -10.97
N ASN A 108 14.89 -0.89 -11.36
CA ASN A 108 13.55 -0.81 -11.95
C ASN A 108 12.55 -0.04 -11.08
N VAL A 109 12.62 -0.22 -9.74
CA VAL A 109 11.73 0.47 -8.79
C VAL A 109 11.94 1.97 -8.84
N ILE A 110 13.19 2.42 -8.79
CA ILE A 110 13.55 3.85 -8.81
C ILE A 110 13.16 4.46 -10.15
N GLU A 111 13.51 3.79 -11.25
CA GLU A 111 13.19 4.28 -12.60
C GLU A 111 11.70 4.39 -12.86
N MET A 112 10.90 3.46 -12.31
CA MET A 112 9.45 3.52 -12.42
C MET A 112 8.88 4.69 -11.61
N LEU A 113 9.31 4.86 -10.37
CA LEU A 113 8.80 5.92 -9.48
C LEU A 113 9.20 7.30 -9.98
N ASP A 114 10.45 7.50 -10.37
CA ASP A 114 10.94 8.76 -10.94
C ASP A 114 10.23 9.05 -12.28
N GLY A 115 10.09 8.04 -13.12
CA GLY A 115 9.37 8.18 -14.37
C GLY A 115 7.88 8.55 -14.16
N TRP A 116 7.28 8.07 -13.07
CA TRP A 116 5.91 8.44 -12.75
C TRP A 116 5.81 9.91 -12.29
N LEU A 117 6.76 10.39 -11.50
CA LEU A 117 6.83 11.80 -11.14
C LEU A 117 7.08 12.68 -12.39
N ASP A 118 7.95 12.25 -13.32
CA ASP A 118 8.17 12.90 -14.60
C ASP A 118 6.89 12.93 -15.45
N PHE A 119 6.12 11.84 -15.47
CA PHE A 119 4.83 11.75 -16.15
C PHE A 119 3.80 12.73 -15.60
N ILE A 120 3.70 12.84 -14.26
CA ILE A 120 2.80 13.78 -13.60
C ILE A 120 3.19 15.23 -13.93
N SER A 121 4.48 15.54 -13.89
CA SER A 121 5.00 16.89 -14.16
C SER A 121 4.99 17.26 -15.64
N GLY A 122 4.68 16.31 -16.53
CA GLY A 122 4.68 16.53 -17.98
C GLY A 122 6.06 16.64 -18.60
N VAL A 123 7.09 16.24 -17.87
CA VAL A 123 8.48 16.19 -18.37
C VAL A 123 8.60 15.01 -19.34
N GLY A 124 8.97 15.27 -20.58
CA GLY A 124 9.21 14.21 -21.59
C GLY A 124 8.02 13.86 -22.50
N ILE A 125 6.84 14.46 -22.35
CA ILE A 125 5.66 14.20 -23.21
C ILE A 125 5.79 14.84 -24.60
N THR A 126 6.91 15.39 -24.96
CA THR A 126 7.10 16.00 -26.28
C THR A 126 7.60 14.95 -27.26
N GLY A 127 6.69 14.39 -28.03
CA GLY A 127 6.72 13.34 -29.03
C GLY A 127 7.86 13.23 -30.04
N SER A 128 9.11 13.19 -29.59
CA SER A 128 10.25 12.86 -30.44
C SER A 128 11.46 12.43 -29.63
N ARG A 129 12.03 11.28 -29.96
CA ARG A 129 13.33 10.79 -29.45
C ARG A 129 14.46 11.82 -29.53
N GLN A 130 14.30 12.90 -30.29
CA GLN A 130 15.25 14.00 -30.43
C GLN A 130 15.06 15.10 -29.37
N SER A 131 13.94 15.16 -28.67
CA SER A 131 13.61 16.19 -27.69
C SER A 131 14.38 16.07 -26.39
N TYR A 132 15.10 14.97 -26.15
CA TYR A 132 15.98 14.82 -24.99
C TYR A 132 17.13 15.84 -24.97
N LYS A 133 17.51 16.37 -26.12
CA LYS A 133 18.59 17.37 -26.24
C LYS A 133 18.10 18.81 -26.11
N SER A 134 16.83 19.07 -26.32
CA SER A 134 16.23 20.38 -26.07
C SER A 134 15.27 20.27 -24.88
N ARG A 135 15.83 20.44 -23.69
CA ARG A 135 15.09 20.59 -22.44
C ARG A 135 14.26 21.87 -22.42
N HIS A 136 13.38 22.04 -23.36
CA HIS A 136 12.25 22.93 -23.18
C HIS A 136 11.22 22.17 -22.34
N VAL A 137 11.40 22.26 -21.04
CA VAL A 137 10.49 21.73 -20.06
C VAL A 137 9.21 22.55 -20.17
N ASN A 138 8.27 22.04 -20.92
CA ASN A 138 6.89 22.51 -20.83
C ASN A 138 6.35 21.99 -19.50
N TYR A 139 6.38 22.82 -18.45
CA TYR A 139 5.80 22.53 -17.15
C TYR A 139 4.26 22.48 -17.24
N ARG A 140 3.76 21.52 -17.99
CA ARG A 140 2.33 21.26 -18.09
C ARG A 140 2.03 19.99 -17.35
N MET A 141 1.45 20.12 -16.17
CA MET A 141 0.97 18.97 -15.40
C MET A 141 0.01 18.11 -16.23
N THR A 142 0.18 16.82 -16.14
CA THR A 142 -0.74 15.84 -16.72
C THR A 142 -2.07 15.88 -15.97
N TYR A 143 -3.18 15.60 -16.63
CA TYR A 143 -4.49 15.58 -15.97
C TYR A 143 -4.58 14.40 -14.98
N PRO A 144 -5.27 14.59 -13.83
CA PRO A 144 -5.40 13.56 -12.80
C PRO A 144 -5.93 12.22 -13.30
N GLU A 145 -6.84 12.23 -14.25
CA GLU A 145 -7.40 11.02 -14.87
C GLU A 145 -6.36 10.14 -15.58
N GLN A 146 -5.23 10.74 -15.98
CA GLN A 146 -4.19 10.04 -16.73
C GLN A 146 -3.10 9.45 -15.83
N TYR A 147 -2.81 10.05 -14.66
CA TYR A 147 -1.74 9.61 -13.79
C TYR A 147 -2.20 8.89 -12.52
N ARG A 148 -3.46 9.05 -12.13
CA ARG A 148 -4.04 8.35 -10.98
C ARG A 148 -4.27 6.89 -11.30
N THR A 149 -4.09 6.07 -10.28
CA THR A 149 -4.29 4.63 -10.40
C THR A 149 -4.92 4.05 -9.14
N GLU A 150 -5.16 2.75 -9.17
CA GLU A 150 -5.61 2.00 -8.01
C GLU A 150 -4.44 1.19 -7.44
N LEU A 151 -4.32 1.21 -6.12
CA LEU A 151 -3.42 0.37 -5.36
C LEU A 151 -4.22 -0.60 -4.51
N TYR A 152 -3.80 -1.84 -4.46
CA TYR A 152 -4.40 -2.88 -3.64
C TYR A 152 -3.38 -3.40 -2.64
N LEU A 153 -3.72 -3.31 -1.36
CA LEU A 153 -2.92 -3.87 -0.29
C LEU A 153 -3.72 -4.99 0.37
N THR A 154 -3.27 -6.22 0.19
CA THR A 154 -3.91 -7.40 0.76
C THR A 154 -3.06 -7.96 1.87
N LYS A 155 -3.61 -8.00 3.08
CA LYS A 155 -3.01 -8.69 4.21
C LYS A 155 -3.68 -10.05 4.37
N PHE A 156 -2.90 -11.08 4.46
CA PHE A 156 -3.41 -12.45 4.67
C PHE A 156 -2.56 -13.17 5.72
N GLU A 157 -3.10 -14.23 6.27
CA GLU A 157 -2.38 -15.06 7.21
C GLU A 157 -1.84 -16.29 6.50
N LYS A 158 -0.74 -16.82 7.01
CA LYS A 158 -0.18 -18.06 6.51
C LYS A 158 -1.20 -19.18 6.71
N ASP A 159 -1.48 -19.93 5.65
CA ASP A 159 -2.35 -21.11 5.74
C ASP A 159 -1.78 -22.07 6.79
N VAL A 160 -2.52 -22.17 7.87
CA VAL A 160 -2.33 -23.30 8.79
C VAL A 160 -2.99 -24.47 8.11
N SER A 161 -2.25 -25.19 7.29
CA SER A 161 -2.69 -26.48 6.78
C SER A 161 -2.93 -27.36 7.99
N TYR A 162 -4.18 -27.56 8.36
CA TYR A 162 -4.51 -28.65 9.26
C TYR A 162 -4.15 -29.93 8.52
N PRO A 163 -3.28 -30.77 9.07
CA PRO A 163 -3.04 -32.08 8.48
C PRO A 163 -4.31 -32.90 8.61
N ASP A 164 -5.10 -32.95 7.55
CA ASP A 164 -6.29 -33.82 7.43
C ASP A 164 -5.91 -35.30 7.30
N GLU A 165 -4.80 -35.72 7.85
CA GLU A 165 -4.33 -37.09 7.71
C GLU A 165 -5.11 -38.11 8.58
N PHE A 166 -6.09 -37.70 9.39
CA PHE A 166 -6.82 -38.65 10.25
C PHE A 166 -8.33 -38.50 10.27
N SER A 167 -8.94 -37.80 9.36
CA SER A 167 -10.40 -37.71 9.29
C SER A 167 -10.96 -38.60 8.18
N ASN A 168 -11.12 -39.87 8.46
CA ASN A 168 -11.92 -40.80 7.67
C ASN A 168 -13.45 -40.60 7.89
N THR A 169 -13.83 -39.49 8.46
CA THR A 169 -15.23 -39.10 8.63
C THR A 169 -15.54 -37.95 7.68
N VAL A 170 -16.51 -38.21 6.80
CA VAL A 170 -17.13 -37.28 5.85
C VAL A 170 -17.81 -36.13 6.61
N ALA A 171 -17.03 -35.28 7.23
CA ALA A 171 -17.48 -33.98 7.66
C ALA A 171 -17.09 -32.99 6.55
N ARG A 172 -18.08 -32.58 5.75
CA ARG A 172 -17.98 -31.44 4.84
C ARG A 172 -17.77 -30.16 5.66
N SER A 173 -16.63 -29.99 6.28
CA SER A 173 -16.15 -28.68 6.67
C SER A 173 -15.55 -28.08 5.41
N THR A 174 -16.30 -27.17 4.77
CA THR A 174 -15.71 -26.24 3.81
C THR A 174 -14.47 -25.65 4.48
N PRO A 175 -13.27 -25.80 3.88
CA PRO A 175 -12.09 -25.18 4.45
C PRO A 175 -12.40 -23.70 4.59
N GLU A 176 -12.44 -23.20 5.83
CA GLU A 176 -12.57 -21.77 6.07
C GLU A 176 -11.37 -21.12 5.39
N ARG A 177 -11.61 -20.48 4.26
CA ARG A 177 -10.57 -19.70 3.60
C ARG A 177 -10.04 -18.69 4.60
N PRO A 178 -8.73 -18.59 4.78
CA PRO A 178 -8.16 -17.62 5.71
C PRO A 178 -8.72 -16.24 5.35
N LYS A 179 -9.17 -15.52 6.36
CA LYS A 179 -9.69 -14.16 6.15
C LYS A 179 -8.60 -13.29 5.58
N GLN A 180 -8.90 -12.64 4.48
CA GLN A 180 -8.04 -11.67 3.84
C GLN A 180 -8.56 -10.26 4.16
N LEU A 181 -7.64 -9.37 4.44
CA LEU A 181 -7.96 -7.96 4.65
C LEU A 181 -7.47 -7.20 3.42
N LEU A 182 -8.41 -6.76 2.59
CA LEU A 182 -8.13 -6.02 1.36
C LEU A 182 -8.40 -4.54 1.57
N TYR A 183 -7.40 -3.72 1.29
CA TYR A 183 -7.52 -2.27 1.18
C TYR A 183 -7.35 -1.86 -0.28
N THR A 184 -8.27 -1.05 -0.76
CA THR A 184 -8.22 -0.47 -2.11
C THR A 184 -8.05 1.03 -1.97
N PHE A 185 -6.96 1.55 -2.53
CA PHE A 185 -6.68 2.98 -2.61
C PHE A 185 -7.05 3.44 -4.01
N VAL A 186 -8.07 4.29 -4.10
CA VAL A 186 -8.60 4.78 -5.37
C VAL A 186 -8.01 6.15 -5.68
N GLY A 187 -7.49 6.30 -6.88
CA GLY A 187 -6.93 7.55 -7.35
C GLY A 187 -5.56 7.87 -6.76
N ALA A 188 -4.81 6.84 -6.34
CA ALA A 188 -3.49 7.00 -5.76
C ALA A 188 -2.44 7.40 -6.81
N PHE A 189 -1.48 8.20 -6.38
CA PHE A 189 -0.32 8.60 -7.17
C PHE A 189 0.87 8.88 -6.24
N PRO A 190 2.12 8.70 -6.69
CA PRO A 190 3.28 9.01 -5.88
C PRO A 190 3.37 10.53 -5.67
N SER A 191 3.32 10.96 -4.42
CA SER A 191 3.43 12.37 -4.03
C SER A 191 4.87 12.77 -3.73
N SER A 192 5.66 11.85 -3.18
CA SER A 192 7.08 12.07 -2.92
C SER A 192 7.88 10.77 -2.96
N VAL A 193 9.09 10.86 -3.46
CA VAL A 193 10.11 9.80 -3.38
C VAL A 193 11.26 10.34 -2.55
N THR A 194 11.61 9.63 -1.48
CA THR A 194 12.66 10.05 -0.58
C THR A 194 14.03 9.75 -1.17
N SER A 195 14.98 10.69 -1.01
CA SER A 195 16.36 10.48 -1.43
C SER A 195 16.99 9.29 -0.70
N THR A 196 17.67 8.43 -1.48
CA THR A 196 18.34 7.25 -0.94
C THR A 196 19.82 7.54 -0.74
N PRO A 197 20.35 7.44 0.49
CA PRO A 197 21.77 7.67 0.74
C PRO A 197 22.62 6.53 0.18
N VAL A 198 23.70 6.87 -0.47
CA VAL A 198 24.73 5.93 -0.93
C VAL A 198 26.07 6.27 -0.29
N SER A 199 26.81 5.27 0.20
CA SER A 199 28.11 5.47 0.83
C SER A 199 29.06 4.30 0.56
N TYR A 200 30.35 4.59 0.54
CA TYR A 200 31.37 3.55 0.55
C TYR A 200 31.52 3.03 1.98
N GLY A 201 30.85 1.92 2.29
CA GLY A 201 30.85 1.33 3.63
C GLY A 201 30.43 -0.14 3.56
N PRO A 202 29.94 -0.69 4.68
CA PRO A 202 29.35 -2.02 4.68
C PRO A 202 28.22 -2.09 3.66
N SER A 203 28.18 -3.20 2.93
CA SER A 203 27.24 -3.41 1.82
C SER A 203 25.87 -3.79 2.36
N ASP A 204 24.99 -2.83 2.53
CA ASP A 204 23.58 -3.05 2.86
C ASP A 204 22.69 -2.98 1.61
N VAL A 205 21.50 -3.57 1.70
CA VAL A 205 20.50 -3.51 0.63
C VAL A 205 19.98 -2.09 0.49
N LEU A 206 20.02 -1.56 -0.73
CA LEU A 206 19.46 -0.24 -1.03
C LEU A 206 17.94 -0.26 -0.87
N ARG A 207 17.39 0.71 -0.17
CA ARG A 207 15.94 0.88 0.05
C ARG A 207 15.47 2.24 -0.43
N GLY A 208 14.36 2.23 -1.14
CA GLY A 208 13.67 3.44 -1.58
C GLY A 208 12.34 3.59 -0.83
N ASN A 209 12.04 4.79 -0.37
CA ASN A 209 10.78 5.08 0.29
C ASN A 209 9.96 6.01 -0.61
N VAL A 210 8.66 5.73 -0.69
CA VAL A 210 7.71 6.51 -1.47
C VAL A 210 6.44 6.72 -0.68
N SER A 211 5.88 7.93 -0.77
CA SER A 211 4.57 8.25 -0.22
C SER A 211 3.58 8.44 -1.37
N PHE A 212 2.48 7.73 -1.30
CA PHE A 212 1.33 7.87 -2.20
C PHE A 212 0.23 8.70 -1.53
N SER A 213 -0.43 9.51 -2.34
CA SER A 213 -1.59 10.31 -1.92
C SER A 213 -2.82 9.93 -2.72
#